data_e99b25659269e6df92eb92b6599791f3
#
_entry.id   e99b25659269e6df92eb92b6599791f3
#
_cell.length_a   1.000
_cell.length_b   1.000
_cell.length_c   1.000
_cell.angle_alpha   90.00
_cell.angle_beta   90.00
_cell.angle_gamma   90.00
#
_symmetry.space_group_name_H-M   'P 1'
#
loop_
_entity.id
_entity.type
_entity.pdbx_description
1 polymer ?
#
loop_
_entity_poly.entity_id
_entity_poly.type
_entity_poly.pdbx_seq_one_letter_code
_entity_poly.pdbx_strand_id
1 'polypeptide(L)'
;HSVGSFASMRIWTVLSLFLPLVLQVNALTVNFHYGQFMTSDGLPYIETYMLFNGSDMRYVSTDDSTFQAHVELTYVFEQNGKVIDFSKINVHSPLTNDTVNQLIDFTDQQRFQLPNGEYDLTILLYDINNPIDSVRSVQPVKLEVNADVIDFSDIHFVERIQPTINQNFYTRNGMDYFPRLSTFFPPAAEYVWFYAEIYNSDKVLGTEGAYVFTTEIINPETDEVVDQYRTLKRMKASRVQPVASKLKIESLRSGNYELRLEARDKNNKLLASQSREFKRYSDQQFNIEDIEIKKTFVDNMEEDSLRVMTYCLIWNST
;
A
#
# COMPACT_ATOMS: atom_id res chain seq x y z
N HIS A 1 -26.70 -78.85 -40.71
CA HIS A 1 -25.60 -77.92 -40.98
C HIS A 1 -26.19 -76.50 -41.09
N SER A 2 -26.03 -75.73 -40.04
CA SER A 2 -26.44 -74.40 -39.96
C SER A 2 -25.19 -73.55 -39.67
N VAL A 3 -24.86 -72.65 -40.55
CA VAL A 3 -23.76 -71.72 -40.40
C VAL A 3 -24.34 -70.40 -39.91
N GLY A 4 -23.98 -69.99 -38.70
CA GLY A 4 -24.39 -68.71 -38.12
C GLY A 4 -23.55 -67.56 -38.65
N SER A 5 -24.19 -66.50 -39.12
CA SER A 5 -23.62 -65.23 -39.53
C SER A 5 -23.41 -64.33 -38.31
N PHE A 6 -22.16 -63.94 -38.03
CA PHE A 6 -21.81 -62.94 -37.05
C PHE A 6 -21.89 -61.55 -37.70
N ALA A 7 -22.86 -60.74 -37.30
CA ALA A 7 -22.95 -59.35 -37.65
C ALA A 7 -22.01 -58.53 -36.76
N SER A 8 -20.98 -57.89 -37.32
CA SER A 8 -20.07 -56.97 -36.62
C SER A 8 -20.76 -55.60 -36.44
N MET A 9 -21.06 -55.29 -35.20
CA MET A 9 -21.58 -54.00 -34.78
C MET A 9 -20.42 -52.97 -34.68
N ARG A 10 -20.35 -52.04 -35.64
CA ARG A 10 -19.38 -50.94 -35.61
C ARG A 10 -19.91 -49.90 -34.65
N ILE A 11 -19.22 -49.76 -33.48
CA ILE A 11 -19.44 -48.69 -32.53
C ILE A 11 -18.77 -47.45 -33.07
N TRP A 12 -19.57 -46.43 -33.46
CA TRP A 12 -19.07 -45.11 -33.77
C TRP A 12 -18.88 -44.34 -32.47
N THR A 13 -17.63 -44.16 -32.05
CA THR A 13 -17.29 -43.30 -30.91
C THR A 13 -17.35 -41.86 -31.42
N VAL A 14 -18.40 -41.14 -31.05
CA VAL A 14 -18.49 -39.69 -31.27
C VAL A 14 -17.59 -39.01 -30.24
N LEU A 15 -16.41 -38.60 -30.66
CA LEU A 15 -15.48 -37.79 -29.85
C LEU A 15 -16.07 -36.38 -29.77
N SER A 16 -16.82 -36.08 -28.71
CA SER A 16 -17.30 -34.72 -28.40
C SER A 16 -16.11 -33.87 -27.96
N LEU A 17 -15.66 -33.01 -28.88
CA LEU A 17 -14.62 -32.00 -28.63
C LEU A 17 -15.24 -30.91 -27.76
N PHE A 18 -15.08 -31.00 -26.42
CA PHE A 18 -15.38 -29.91 -25.52
C PHE A 18 -14.30 -28.83 -25.70
N LEU A 19 -14.60 -27.79 -26.49
CA LEU A 19 -13.81 -26.59 -26.55
C LEU A 19 -14.11 -25.81 -25.26
N PRO A 20 -13.14 -25.57 -24.35
CA PRO A 20 -13.38 -24.69 -23.21
C PRO A 20 -13.59 -23.28 -23.75
N LEU A 21 -14.82 -22.77 -23.62
CA LEU A 21 -15.12 -21.37 -23.86
C LEU A 21 -14.46 -20.58 -22.74
N VAL A 22 -13.28 -20.03 -22.99
CA VAL A 22 -12.62 -19.08 -22.07
C VAL A 22 -13.39 -17.77 -22.22
N LEU A 23 -14.36 -17.55 -21.33
CA LEU A 23 -14.93 -16.23 -21.12
C LEU A 23 -13.86 -15.38 -20.44
N GLN A 24 -13.22 -14.49 -21.19
CA GLN A 24 -12.44 -13.41 -20.62
C GLN A 24 -13.44 -12.46 -19.93
N VAL A 25 -13.57 -12.59 -18.63
CA VAL A 25 -14.23 -11.58 -17.81
C VAL A 25 -13.18 -10.49 -17.61
N ASN A 26 -13.30 -9.38 -18.30
CA ASN A 26 -12.56 -8.17 -17.99
C ASN A 26 -13.13 -7.65 -16.67
N ALA A 27 -12.49 -8.02 -15.55
CA ALA A 27 -12.87 -7.48 -14.25
C ALA A 27 -12.13 -6.15 -14.04
N LEU A 28 -12.85 -5.12 -13.59
CA LEU A 28 -12.27 -3.85 -13.17
C LEU A 28 -11.15 -4.09 -12.17
N THR A 29 -9.95 -3.62 -12.49
CA THR A 29 -8.81 -3.66 -11.55
C THR A 29 -8.69 -2.33 -10.84
N VAL A 30 -8.80 -2.37 -9.52
CA VAL A 30 -8.64 -1.19 -8.66
C VAL A 30 -7.71 -1.50 -7.50
N ASN A 31 -6.86 -0.55 -7.17
CA ASN A 31 -6.03 -0.61 -5.98
C ASN A 31 -6.62 0.32 -4.92
N PHE A 32 -6.90 -0.24 -3.75
CA PHE A 32 -7.44 0.48 -2.61
C PHE A 32 -6.42 0.59 -1.50
N HIS A 33 -6.34 1.76 -0.90
CA HIS A 33 -5.58 2.01 0.33
C HIS A 33 -6.35 3.00 1.20
N TYR A 34 -6.15 2.94 2.52
CA TYR A 34 -6.63 3.95 3.44
C TYR A 34 -5.53 4.34 4.43
N GLY A 35 -5.72 5.49 5.07
CA GLY A 35 -4.86 5.93 6.16
C GLY A 35 -5.66 6.69 7.20
N GLN A 36 -5.12 6.66 8.41
CA GLN A 36 -5.70 7.27 9.59
C GLN A 36 -5.08 8.62 9.86
N PHE A 37 -5.94 9.59 10.15
CA PHE A 37 -5.55 10.96 10.43
C PHE A 37 -6.37 11.53 11.57
N MET A 38 -5.93 12.69 12.07
CA MET A 38 -6.66 13.48 13.06
C MET A 38 -6.75 14.94 12.62
N THR A 39 -7.90 15.55 12.81
CA THR A 39 -8.10 16.98 12.58
C THR A 39 -7.40 17.82 13.67
N SER A 40 -7.26 19.13 13.46
CA SER A 40 -6.64 20.04 14.45
C SER A 40 -7.42 20.15 15.77
N ASP A 41 -8.72 19.85 15.75
CA ASP A 41 -9.59 19.79 16.92
C ASP A 41 -9.62 18.40 17.58
N GLY A 42 -8.84 17.45 17.06
CA GLY A 42 -8.63 16.15 17.69
C GLY A 42 -9.63 15.07 17.26
N LEU A 43 -10.38 15.27 16.18
CA LEU A 43 -11.33 14.31 15.67
C LEU A 43 -10.64 13.34 14.68
N PRO A 44 -10.79 12.03 14.88
CA PRO A 44 -10.22 11.04 13.96
C PRO A 44 -10.97 11.01 12.64
N TYR A 45 -10.25 10.72 11.55
CA TYR A 45 -10.84 10.45 10.25
C TYR A 45 -10.01 9.46 9.44
N ILE A 46 -10.68 8.79 8.51
CA ILE A 46 -10.07 7.92 7.51
C ILE A 46 -10.00 8.69 6.20
N GLU A 47 -8.86 8.59 5.55
CA GLU A 47 -8.68 9.03 4.17
C GLU A 47 -8.50 7.82 3.28
N THR A 48 -9.37 7.65 2.29
CA THR A 48 -9.32 6.55 1.33
C THR A 48 -8.69 7.01 0.03
N TYR A 49 -7.97 6.09 -0.61
CA TYR A 49 -7.33 6.29 -1.90
C TYR A 49 -7.69 5.13 -2.81
N MET A 50 -8.20 5.46 -3.98
CA MET A 50 -8.58 4.49 -5.02
C MET A 50 -7.80 4.81 -6.29
N LEU A 51 -7.09 3.82 -6.84
CA LEU A 51 -6.45 3.93 -8.14
C LEU A 51 -7.19 3.03 -9.12
N PHE A 52 -7.68 3.61 -10.18
CA PHE A 52 -8.38 2.95 -11.28
C PHE A 52 -7.41 2.73 -12.42
N ASN A 53 -7.35 1.50 -12.93
CA ASN A 53 -6.63 1.21 -14.17
C ASN A 53 -7.46 1.71 -15.36
N GLY A 54 -6.98 2.73 -16.05
CA GLY A 54 -7.70 3.35 -17.17
C GLY A 54 -8.00 2.37 -18.31
N SER A 55 -7.15 1.34 -18.49
CA SER A 55 -7.34 0.35 -19.57
C SER A 55 -8.49 -0.64 -19.31
N ASP A 56 -8.96 -0.75 -18.07
CA ASP A 56 -10.03 -1.67 -17.70
C ASP A 56 -11.43 -1.01 -17.79
N MET A 57 -11.47 0.31 -18.09
CA MET A 57 -12.70 1.10 -18.12
C MET A 57 -13.28 1.23 -19.51
N ARG A 58 -14.60 1.39 -19.58
CA ARG A 58 -15.28 1.69 -20.84
C ARG A 58 -15.44 3.19 -21.04
N TYR A 59 -14.76 3.69 -22.06
CA TYR A 59 -14.82 5.09 -22.45
C TYR A 59 -16.01 5.34 -23.39
N VAL A 60 -16.72 6.43 -23.16
CA VAL A 60 -17.81 6.91 -24.02
C VAL A 60 -17.51 8.32 -24.51
N SER A 61 -17.98 8.67 -25.68
CA SER A 61 -17.82 10.00 -26.24
C SER A 61 -18.52 11.04 -25.36
N THR A 62 -17.84 12.12 -25.05
CA THR A 62 -18.39 13.31 -24.37
C THR A 62 -18.77 14.40 -25.37
N ASP A 63 -18.07 14.44 -26.52
CA ASP A 63 -18.31 15.29 -27.68
C ASP A 63 -17.70 14.61 -28.93
N ASP A 64 -17.58 15.36 -30.03
CA ASP A 64 -17.13 14.81 -31.32
C ASP A 64 -15.66 14.32 -31.30
N SER A 65 -14.86 14.62 -30.26
CA SER A 65 -13.43 14.38 -30.27
C SER A 65 -12.86 13.84 -28.94
N THR A 66 -13.61 13.85 -27.85
CA THR A 66 -13.14 13.41 -26.54
C THR A 66 -13.98 12.28 -25.94
N PHE A 67 -13.32 11.46 -25.13
CA PHE A 67 -13.89 10.30 -24.45
C PHE A 67 -13.57 10.33 -22.96
N GLN A 68 -14.47 9.77 -22.15
CA GLN A 68 -14.32 9.71 -20.72
C GLN A 68 -14.92 8.42 -20.16
N ALA A 69 -14.29 7.81 -19.16
CA ALA A 69 -14.86 6.73 -18.39
C ALA A 69 -15.54 7.28 -17.13
N HIS A 70 -16.64 6.64 -16.72
CA HIS A 70 -17.43 7.05 -15.57
C HIS A 70 -17.64 5.86 -14.63
N VAL A 71 -17.25 6.01 -13.37
CA VAL A 71 -17.36 4.99 -12.32
C VAL A 71 -18.24 5.51 -11.20
N GLU A 72 -19.25 4.74 -10.82
CA GLU A 72 -19.98 4.95 -9.58
C GLU A 72 -19.30 4.20 -8.46
N LEU A 73 -18.89 4.91 -7.41
CA LEU A 73 -18.18 4.39 -6.25
C LEU A 73 -19.02 4.61 -5.00
N THR A 74 -19.28 3.53 -4.26
CA THR A 74 -20.00 3.58 -2.98
C THR A 74 -19.12 3.01 -1.88
N TYR A 75 -18.99 3.75 -0.79
CA TYR A 75 -18.39 3.34 0.47
C TYR A 75 -19.49 3.16 1.51
N VAL A 76 -19.48 2.06 2.26
CA VAL A 76 -20.38 1.83 3.39
C VAL A 76 -19.54 1.34 4.56
N PHE A 77 -19.53 2.12 5.64
CA PHE A 77 -18.87 1.77 6.91
C PHE A 77 -19.89 1.17 7.85
N GLU A 78 -19.67 -0.09 8.24
CA GLU A 78 -20.52 -0.82 9.15
C GLU A 78 -19.77 -1.18 10.44
N GLN A 79 -20.45 -1.11 11.57
CA GLN A 79 -19.96 -1.56 12.85
C GLN A 79 -21.05 -2.37 13.57
N ASN A 80 -20.72 -3.58 13.95
CA ASN A 80 -21.67 -4.52 14.58
C ASN A 80 -22.98 -4.70 13.77
N GLY A 81 -22.86 -4.78 12.43
CA GLY A 81 -24.00 -4.94 11.52
C GLY A 81 -24.89 -3.69 11.35
N LYS A 82 -24.42 -2.53 11.83
CA LYS A 82 -25.12 -1.26 11.67
C LYS A 82 -24.30 -0.31 10.80
N VAL A 83 -24.92 0.28 9.81
CA VAL A 83 -24.31 1.33 8.98
C VAL A 83 -24.05 2.56 9.84
N ILE A 84 -22.80 3.00 9.90
CA ILE A 84 -22.34 4.18 10.64
C ILE A 84 -22.24 5.38 9.71
N ASP A 85 -21.68 5.15 8.50
CA ASP A 85 -21.54 6.19 7.47
C ASP A 85 -21.57 5.55 6.08
N PHE A 86 -21.96 6.31 5.08
CA PHE A 86 -21.87 5.90 3.69
C PHE A 86 -21.68 7.10 2.76
N SER A 87 -21.06 6.87 1.62
CA SER A 87 -20.92 7.85 0.56
C SER A 87 -21.05 7.18 -0.78
N LYS A 88 -21.74 7.86 -1.71
CA LYS A 88 -21.89 7.45 -3.11
C LYS A 88 -21.46 8.60 -4.00
N ILE A 89 -20.49 8.37 -4.85
CA ILE A 89 -19.86 9.37 -5.70
C ILE A 89 -19.71 8.87 -7.12
N ASN A 90 -19.63 9.80 -8.06
CA ASN A 90 -19.26 9.54 -9.45
C ASN A 90 -17.84 10.03 -9.68
N VAL A 91 -16.98 9.12 -10.12
CA VAL A 91 -15.59 9.39 -10.47
C VAL A 91 -15.44 9.35 -11.96
N HIS A 92 -14.72 10.32 -12.50
CA HIS A 92 -14.50 10.48 -13.94
C HIS A 92 -13.01 10.33 -14.26
N SER A 93 -12.69 9.59 -15.32
CA SER A 93 -11.33 9.57 -15.84
C SER A 93 -10.93 10.95 -16.39
N PRO A 94 -9.64 11.24 -16.56
CA PRO A 94 -9.24 12.33 -17.46
C PRO A 94 -9.86 12.16 -18.85
N LEU A 95 -10.10 13.29 -19.53
CA LEU A 95 -10.51 13.27 -20.92
C LEU A 95 -9.38 12.73 -21.81
N THR A 96 -9.70 11.91 -22.78
CA THR A 96 -8.74 11.43 -23.78
C THR A 96 -9.34 11.56 -25.18
N ASN A 97 -8.51 11.76 -26.19
CA ASN A 97 -8.87 11.70 -27.60
C ASN A 97 -8.43 10.38 -28.27
N ASP A 98 -7.74 9.51 -27.52
CA ASP A 98 -7.25 8.20 -28.00
C ASP A 98 -7.57 7.12 -26.96
N THR A 99 -8.60 6.34 -27.24
CA THR A 99 -9.08 5.24 -26.39
C THR A 99 -8.31 3.92 -26.60
N VAL A 100 -7.21 3.95 -27.34
CA VAL A 100 -6.38 2.77 -27.62
C VAL A 100 -4.99 2.89 -26.96
N ASN A 101 -4.36 4.05 -27.09
CA ASN A 101 -2.96 4.22 -26.69
C ASN A 101 -2.75 5.21 -25.54
N GLN A 102 -3.78 5.99 -25.17
CA GLN A 102 -3.69 7.06 -24.17
C GLN A 102 -4.72 6.89 -23.04
N LEU A 103 -4.83 5.67 -22.52
CA LEU A 103 -5.63 5.39 -21.34
C LEU A 103 -4.78 5.62 -20.09
N ILE A 104 -5.16 6.63 -19.31
CA ILE A 104 -4.41 7.08 -18.14
C ILE A 104 -5.10 6.58 -16.89
N ASP A 105 -4.31 5.98 -16.00
CA ASP A 105 -4.78 5.64 -14.65
C ASP A 105 -5.17 6.92 -13.91
N PHE A 106 -6.23 6.84 -13.13
CA PHE A 106 -6.75 7.98 -12.37
C PHE A 106 -7.09 7.58 -10.94
N THR A 107 -7.08 8.56 -10.06
CA THR A 107 -7.27 8.33 -8.62
C THR A 107 -8.46 9.11 -8.10
N ASP A 108 -9.08 8.57 -7.04
CA ASP A 108 -10.03 9.26 -6.18
C ASP A 108 -9.55 9.23 -4.73
N GLN A 109 -9.89 10.27 -3.99
CA GLN A 109 -9.55 10.41 -2.58
C GLN A 109 -10.76 10.97 -1.83
N GLN A 110 -11.18 10.27 -0.77
CA GLN A 110 -12.30 10.67 0.09
C GLN A 110 -11.86 10.74 1.55
N ARG A 111 -12.60 11.52 2.36
CA ARG A 111 -12.38 11.66 3.81
C ARG A 111 -13.66 11.33 4.55
N PHE A 112 -13.55 10.45 5.56
CA PHE A 112 -14.67 10.02 6.40
C PHE A 112 -14.31 10.29 7.85
N GLN A 113 -15.03 11.22 8.46
CA GLN A 113 -14.89 11.50 9.90
C GLN A 113 -15.71 10.48 10.69
N LEU A 114 -15.02 9.56 11.35
CA LEU A 114 -15.62 8.46 12.09
C LEU A 114 -15.06 8.44 13.52
N PRO A 115 -15.79 7.96 14.53
CA PRO A 115 -15.22 7.64 15.83
C PRO A 115 -14.13 6.58 15.74
N ASN A 116 -13.25 6.53 16.75
CA ASN A 116 -12.35 5.38 16.89
C ASN A 116 -13.15 4.08 16.99
N GLY A 117 -12.68 3.04 16.29
CA GLY A 117 -13.34 1.74 16.23
C GLY A 117 -12.86 0.85 15.11
N GLU A 118 -13.43 -0.34 15.07
CA GLU A 118 -13.23 -1.29 13.99
C GLU A 118 -14.49 -1.32 13.13
N TYR A 119 -14.31 -1.29 11.80
CA TYR A 119 -15.39 -1.19 10.82
C TYR A 119 -15.20 -2.23 9.73
N ASP A 120 -16.31 -2.74 9.21
CA ASP A 120 -16.35 -3.41 7.92
C ASP A 120 -16.65 -2.36 6.85
N LEU A 121 -15.65 -2.05 6.02
CA LEU A 121 -15.82 -1.15 4.88
C LEU A 121 -16.21 -1.95 3.65
N THR A 122 -17.47 -1.83 3.24
CA THR A 122 -17.92 -2.32 1.93
C THR A 122 -17.66 -1.26 0.87
N ILE A 123 -16.96 -1.66 -0.19
CA ILE A 123 -16.69 -0.85 -1.39
C ILE A 123 -17.44 -1.48 -2.55
N LEU A 124 -18.30 -0.70 -3.20
CA LEU A 124 -19.02 -1.09 -4.42
C LEU A 124 -18.58 -0.18 -5.57
N LEU A 125 -18.23 -0.77 -6.67
CA LEU A 125 -17.76 -0.12 -7.88
C LEU A 125 -18.58 -0.59 -9.07
N TYR A 126 -19.07 0.35 -9.87
CA TYR A 126 -19.76 0.09 -11.12
C TYR A 126 -19.20 0.96 -12.23
N ASP A 127 -18.77 0.36 -13.34
CA ASP A 127 -18.58 1.11 -14.58
C ASP A 127 -19.96 1.46 -15.12
N ILE A 128 -20.31 2.75 -15.11
CA ILE A 128 -21.64 3.22 -15.55
C ILE A 128 -21.89 2.90 -17.04
N ASN A 129 -20.81 2.83 -17.82
CA ASN A 129 -20.85 2.56 -19.25
C ASN A 129 -20.84 1.05 -19.57
N ASN A 130 -20.53 0.21 -18.58
CA ASN A 130 -20.57 -1.24 -18.68
C ASN A 130 -21.09 -1.86 -17.36
N PRO A 131 -22.40 -1.85 -17.11
CA PRO A 131 -22.99 -2.26 -15.83
C PRO A 131 -22.75 -3.73 -15.43
N ILE A 132 -22.22 -4.56 -16.34
CA ILE A 132 -21.84 -5.95 -16.05
C ILE A 132 -20.54 -5.96 -15.24
N ASP A 133 -19.67 -4.97 -15.43
CA ASP A 133 -18.40 -4.86 -14.73
C ASP A 133 -18.63 -4.13 -13.40
N SER A 134 -18.68 -4.91 -12.33
CA SER A 134 -18.82 -4.42 -10.97
C SER A 134 -17.86 -5.13 -10.04
N VAL A 135 -17.36 -4.40 -9.05
CA VAL A 135 -16.51 -4.93 -7.97
C VAL A 135 -17.23 -4.69 -6.65
N ARG A 136 -17.29 -5.72 -5.83
CA ARG A 136 -17.69 -5.61 -4.42
C ARG A 136 -16.56 -6.18 -3.56
N SER A 137 -16.06 -5.36 -2.66
CA SER A 137 -15.04 -5.77 -1.69
C SER A 137 -15.48 -5.39 -0.29
N VAL A 138 -15.14 -6.21 0.70
CA VAL A 138 -15.31 -5.86 2.13
C VAL A 138 -13.93 -5.90 2.78
N GLN A 139 -13.54 -4.80 3.40
CA GLN A 139 -12.24 -4.63 4.02
C GLN A 139 -12.42 -4.31 5.51
N PRO A 140 -11.73 -5.01 6.41
CA PRO A 140 -11.66 -4.59 7.79
C PRO A 140 -10.84 -3.30 7.88
N VAL A 141 -11.38 -2.29 8.53
CA VAL A 141 -10.74 -0.99 8.73
C VAL A 141 -10.73 -0.69 10.22
N LYS A 142 -9.57 -0.36 10.74
CA LYS A 142 -9.40 0.09 12.13
C LYS A 142 -9.07 1.57 12.12
N LEU A 143 -9.74 2.34 12.97
CA LEU A 143 -9.45 3.75 13.25
C LEU A 143 -9.11 3.87 14.73
N GLU A 144 -7.85 4.18 15.03
CA GLU A 144 -7.34 4.28 16.40
C GLU A 144 -6.34 5.42 16.46
N VAL A 145 -6.83 6.60 16.80
CA VAL A 145 -6.03 7.81 16.97
C VAL A 145 -6.21 8.30 18.40
N ASN A 146 -5.10 8.62 19.08
CA ASN A 146 -5.15 9.04 20.47
C ASN A 146 -4.88 10.55 20.60
N ALA A 147 -5.92 11.30 20.96
CA ALA A 147 -5.84 12.74 21.16
C ALA A 147 -5.16 13.19 22.48
N ASP A 148 -4.73 12.25 23.35
CA ASP A 148 -4.17 12.54 24.66
C ASP A 148 -2.66 12.35 24.76
N VAL A 149 -2.04 11.72 23.76
CA VAL A 149 -0.62 11.47 23.67
C VAL A 149 -0.04 12.07 22.39
N ILE A 150 1.29 12.12 22.29
CA ILE A 150 1.91 12.35 20.98
C ILE A 150 1.62 11.14 20.14
N ASP A 151 1.11 11.35 18.93
CA ASP A 151 0.74 10.30 18.01
C ASP A 151 1.12 10.68 16.58
N PHE A 152 1.11 9.71 15.68
CA PHE A 152 1.33 9.90 14.26
C PHE A 152 0.08 9.56 13.46
N SER A 153 -0.11 10.22 12.32
CA SER A 153 -0.92 9.65 11.25
C SER A 153 -0.25 8.42 10.67
N ASP A 154 -0.97 7.67 9.84
CA ASP A 154 -0.32 6.73 8.96
C ASP A 154 0.68 7.44 8.03
N ILE A 155 1.74 6.69 7.63
CA ILE A 155 2.73 7.17 6.68
C ILE A 155 2.20 6.96 5.27
N HIS A 156 2.17 8.02 4.46
CA HIS A 156 1.81 7.94 3.05
C HIS A 156 3.04 8.11 2.17
N PHE A 157 3.31 7.12 1.32
CA PHE A 157 4.26 7.32 0.24
C PHE A 157 3.67 8.26 -0.80
N VAL A 158 4.50 9.15 -1.32
CA VAL A 158 4.11 10.10 -2.35
C VAL A 158 5.04 9.99 -3.55
N GLU A 159 4.50 10.19 -4.74
CA GLU A 159 5.29 10.18 -5.96
C GLU A 159 5.90 11.55 -6.23
N ARG A 160 5.14 12.60 -5.88
CA ARG A 160 5.50 13.97 -6.18
C ARG A 160 4.87 14.92 -5.16
N ILE A 161 5.64 15.93 -4.78
CA ILE A 161 5.17 17.07 -3.97
C ILE A 161 5.45 18.33 -4.77
N GLN A 162 4.44 19.20 -4.93
CA GLN A 162 4.58 20.46 -5.64
C GLN A 162 3.73 21.56 -4.99
N PRO A 163 4.07 22.85 -5.18
CA PRO A 163 3.20 23.94 -4.77
C PRO A 163 1.83 23.83 -5.46
N THR A 164 0.76 24.07 -4.69
CA THR A 164 -0.60 24.09 -5.21
C THR A 164 -0.82 25.27 -6.12
N ILE A 165 -1.29 25.01 -7.34
CA ILE A 165 -1.73 26.05 -8.28
C ILE A 165 -3.23 26.31 -8.06
N ASN A 166 -4.02 25.23 -8.05
CA ASN A 166 -5.45 25.25 -7.77
C ASN A 166 -5.74 24.23 -6.68
N GLN A 167 -6.51 24.65 -5.68
CA GLN A 167 -6.88 23.75 -4.58
C GLN A 167 -7.64 22.53 -5.11
N ASN A 168 -7.19 21.35 -4.70
CA ASN A 168 -7.74 20.07 -5.07
C ASN A 168 -7.66 19.10 -3.86
N PHE A 169 -8.11 17.86 -4.01
CA PHE A 169 -8.12 16.91 -2.89
C PHE A 169 -6.73 16.43 -2.44
N TYR A 170 -5.67 16.62 -3.25
CA TYR A 170 -4.28 16.37 -2.83
C TYR A 170 -3.67 17.53 -2.06
N THR A 171 -4.36 18.70 -2.00
CA THR A 171 -3.82 19.91 -1.40
C THR A 171 -3.83 19.84 0.12
N ARG A 172 -2.67 20.06 0.73
CA ARG A 172 -2.47 20.25 2.17
C ARG A 172 -1.48 21.40 2.40
N ASN A 173 -1.88 22.40 3.15
CA ASN A 173 -1.01 23.53 3.52
C ASN A 173 -0.32 24.19 2.31
N GLY A 174 -1.02 24.37 1.19
CA GLY A 174 -0.51 25.02 -0.02
C GLY A 174 0.42 24.15 -0.89
N MET A 175 0.49 22.86 -0.59
CA MET A 175 1.24 21.87 -1.38
C MET A 175 0.31 20.74 -1.82
N ASP A 176 0.52 20.22 -3.01
CA ASP A 176 -0.14 19.01 -3.51
C ASP A 176 0.75 17.80 -3.29
N TYR A 177 0.21 16.79 -2.63
CA TYR A 177 0.87 15.52 -2.32
C TYR A 177 0.23 14.41 -3.13
N PHE A 178 0.85 14.03 -4.25
CA PHE A 178 0.33 12.96 -5.11
C PHE A 178 0.64 11.59 -4.51
N PRO A 179 -0.37 10.80 -4.13
CA PRO A 179 -0.15 9.55 -3.43
C PRO A 179 0.52 8.50 -4.32
N ARG A 180 1.45 7.76 -3.75
CA ARG A 180 1.99 6.53 -4.30
C ARG A 180 1.34 5.35 -3.59
N LEU A 181 0.43 4.65 -4.27
CA LEU A 181 -0.28 3.52 -3.67
C LEU A 181 0.57 2.24 -3.63
N SER A 182 1.52 2.11 -4.56
CA SER A 182 2.47 1.00 -4.56
C SER A 182 3.54 1.17 -3.48
N THR A 183 3.75 0.12 -2.69
CA THR A 183 4.87 0.02 -1.75
C THR A 183 6.13 -0.60 -2.39
N PHE A 184 6.09 -0.91 -3.68
CA PHE A 184 7.22 -1.42 -4.45
C PHE A 184 8.01 -0.28 -5.09
N PHE A 185 9.32 -0.23 -4.84
CA PHE A 185 10.25 0.75 -5.39
C PHE A 185 11.22 0.07 -6.36
N PRO A 186 11.03 0.25 -7.70
CA PRO A 186 11.86 -0.35 -8.72
C PRO A 186 13.25 0.32 -8.80
N PRO A 187 14.21 -0.21 -9.60
CA PRO A 187 15.56 0.35 -9.75
C PRO A 187 15.58 1.84 -10.10
N ALA A 188 14.64 2.27 -10.92
CA ALA A 188 14.51 3.68 -11.33
C ALA A 188 14.06 4.62 -10.22
N ALA A 189 13.58 4.10 -9.07
CA ALA A 189 13.18 4.94 -7.95
C ALA A 189 14.43 5.43 -7.20
N GLU A 190 14.74 6.72 -7.31
CA GLU A 190 15.86 7.35 -6.63
C GLU A 190 15.56 7.66 -5.16
N TYR A 191 14.28 7.90 -4.82
CA TYR A 191 13.84 8.36 -3.50
C TYR A 191 12.61 7.61 -3.02
N VAL A 192 12.54 7.42 -1.71
CA VAL A 192 11.28 7.21 -0.99
C VAL A 192 10.82 8.57 -0.50
N TRP A 193 9.75 9.10 -1.10
CA TRP A 193 9.07 10.29 -0.63
C TRP A 193 7.93 9.88 0.28
N PHE A 194 7.71 10.62 1.36
CA PHE A 194 6.61 10.34 2.29
C PHE A 194 6.01 11.61 2.89
N TYR A 195 4.78 11.45 3.34
CA TYR A 195 4.02 12.40 4.15
C TYR A 195 3.46 11.70 5.37
N ALA A 196 3.51 12.38 6.52
CA ALA A 196 2.84 12.01 7.76
C ALA A 196 2.53 13.26 8.58
N GLU A 197 1.75 13.13 9.63
CA GLU A 197 1.47 14.19 10.58
C GLU A 197 1.80 13.71 12.00
N ILE A 198 2.35 14.61 12.81
CA ILE A 198 2.62 14.38 14.23
C ILE A 198 1.64 15.24 15.02
N TYR A 199 0.96 14.63 15.97
CA TYR A 199 -0.13 15.24 16.73
C TYR A 199 0.23 15.48 18.18
N ASN A 200 -0.41 16.49 18.80
CA ASN A 200 -0.50 16.74 20.25
C ASN A 200 0.84 16.94 20.96
N SER A 201 1.93 17.23 20.24
CA SER A 201 3.22 17.45 20.91
C SER A 201 3.20 18.69 21.81
N ASP A 202 2.40 19.72 21.50
CA ASP A 202 2.15 20.90 22.34
C ASP A 202 1.40 20.56 23.64
N LYS A 203 0.44 19.63 23.57
CA LYS A 203 -0.34 19.18 24.72
C LYS A 203 0.53 18.41 25.72
N VAL A 204 1.44 17.57 25.23
CA VAL A 204 2.27 16.68 26.05
C VAL A 204 3.53 17.37 26.55
N LEU A 205 4.19 18.18 25.73
CA LEU A 205 5.48 18.81 26.03
C LEU A 205 5.37 20.30 26.41
N GLY A 206 4.16 20.88 26.30
CA GLY A 206 3.93 22.31 26.41
C GLY A 206 4.25 23.05 25.11
N THR A 207 3.67 24.23 24.92
CA THR A 207 3.78 25.03 23.68
C THR A 207 5.21 25.46 23.32
N GLU A 208 6.10 25.58 24.32
CA GLU A 208 7.53 25.86 24.14
C GLU A 208 8.39 24.58 24.14
N GLY A 209 7.76 23.43 24.22
CA GLY A 209 8.42 22.13 24.19
C GLY A 209 9.09 21.84 22.84
N ALA A 210 10.01 20.90 22.87
CA ALA A 210 10.66 20.40 21.66
C ALA A 210 10.99 18.92 21.79
N TYR A 211 11.07 18.25 20.66
CA TYR A 211 11.40 16.84 20.55
C TYR A 211 12.36 16.59 19.37
N VAL A 212 12.95 15.41 19.32
CA VAL A 212 13.74 14.94 18.19
C VAL A 212 12.85 14.06 17.33
N PHE A 213 12.64 14.46 16.09
CA PHE A 213 12.02 13.66 15.06
C PHE A 213 13.08 12.86 14.33
N THR A 214 12.91 11.56 14.25
CA THR A 214 13.82 10.64 13.56
C THR A 214 13.09 10.01 12.40
N THR A 215 13.76 9.92 11.25
CA THR A 215 13.35 9.13 10.10
C THR A 215 14.43 8.12 9.81
N GLU A 216 14.08 6.85 9.67
CA GLU A 216 15.06 5.77 9.45
C GLU A 216 14.46 4.66 8.58
N ILE A 217 15.34 3.95 7.86
CA ILE A 217 15.00 2.70 7.17
C ILE A 217 15.51 1.56 8.04
N ILE A 218 14.63 0.60 8.29
CA ILE A 218 14.87 -0.58 9.10
C ILE A 218 14.83 -1.82 8.22
N ASN A 219 15.70 -2.78 8.51
CA ASN A 219 15.53 -4.14 8.03
C ASN A 219 14.57 -4.87 8.99
N PRO A 220 13.34 -5.23 8.57
CA PRO A 220 12.36 -5.82 9.48
C PRO A 220 12.73 -7.23 9.97
N GLU A 221 13.66 -7.93 9.29
CA GLU A 221 14.10 -9.26 9.69
C GLU A 221 15.07 -9.23 10.87
N THR A 222 15.89 -8.17 10.96
CA THR A 222 16.91 -8.02 12.00
C THR A 222 16.61 -6.91 13.00
N ASP A 223 15.59 -6.09 12.75
CA ASP A 223 15.27 -4.82 13.44
C ASP A 223 16.47 -3.85 13.48
N GLU A 224 17.42 -4.00 12.55
CA GLU A 224 18.60 -3.14 12.46
C GLU A 224 18.31 -1.91 11.59
N VAL A 225 18.74 -0.76 12.09
CA VAL A 225 18.71 0.49 11.30
C VAL A 225 19.76 0.41 10.20
N VAL A 226 19.38 0.77 8.98
CA VAL A 226 20.32 0.98 7.89
C VAL A 226 20.91 2.39 8.07
N ASP A 227 22.00 2.52 8.80
CA ASP A 227 22.53 3.78 9.36
C ASP A 227 22.61 4.95 8.37
N GLN A 228 22.99 4.70 7.13
CA GLN A 228 23.09 5.74 6.10
C GLN A 228 21.74 6.41 5.77
N TYR A 229 20.62 5.82 6.19
CA TYR A 229 19.25 6.32 5.95
C TYR A 229 18.59 6.88 7.20
N ARG A 230 19.39 7.13 8.24
CA ARG A 230 18.91 7.76 9.47
C ARG A 230 19.06 9.27 9.40
N THR A 231 17.99 9.98 9.70
CA THR A 231 18.02 11.45 9.84
C THR A 231 17.38 11.87 11.16
N LEU A 232 17.91 12.94 11.76
CA LEU A 232 17.40 13.50 13.00
C LEU A 232 17.14 15.00 12.80
N LYS A 233 15.97 15.46 13.28
CA LYS A 233 15.58 16.85 13.22
C LYS A 233 14.94 17.28 14.54
N ARG A 234 15.44 18.39 15.13
CA ARG A 234 14.76 19.01 16.27
C ARG A 234 13.51 19.72 15.79
N MET A 235 12.37 19.43 16.40
CA MET A 235 11.06 20.00 16.09
C MET A 235 10.53 20.77 17.31
N LYS A 236 9.86 21.89 17.08
CA LYS A 236 9.09 22.58 18.11
C LYS A 236 7.74 21.87 18.28
N ALA A 237 7.26 21.82 19.51
CA ALA A 237 5.95 21.25 19.80
C ALA A 237 4.81 22.05 19.16
N SER A 238 3.83 21.34 18.62
CA SER A 238 2.65 21.90 17.96
C SER A 238 1.46 20.93 18.04
N ARG A 239 0.26 21.44 17.80
CA ARG A 239 -0.95 20.61 17.79
C ARG A 239 -0.95 19.61 16.64
N VAL A 240 -0.64 20.07 15.45
CA VAL A 240 -0.45 19.26 14.24
C VAL A 240 0.82 19.71 13.56
N GLN A 241 1.75 18.79 13.36
CA GLN A 241 3.01 19.03 12.67
C GLN A 241 3.08 18.16 11.42
N PRO A 242 2.80 18.72 10.23
CA PRO A 242 3.03 18.00 8.99
C PRO A 242 4.53 17.73 8.80
N VAL A 243 4.87 16.54 8.37
CA VAL A 243 6.21 16.14 7.98
C VAL A 243 6.16 15.54 6.57
N ALA A 244 6.92 16.14 5.68
CA ALA A 244 7.13 15.65 4.33
C ALA A 244 8.62 15.62 4.07
N SER A 245 9.14 14.50 3.61
CA SER A 245 10.56 14.35 3.37
C SER A 245 10.83 13.27 2.33
N LYS A 246 12.09 13.12 1.97
CA LYS A 246 12.55 12.07 1.08
C LYS A 246 13.85 11.47 1.58
N LEU A 247 14.00 10.18 1.38
CA LEU A 247 15.26 9.45 1.58
C LEU A 247 15.77 8.99 0.22
N LYS A 248 17.05 9.23 -0.04
CA LYS A 248 17.69 8.79 -1.29
C LYS A 248 18.01 7.29 -1.17
N ILE A 249 17.37 6.46 -2.01
CA ILE A 249 17.46 4.99 -1.91
C ILE A 249 18.22 4.34 -3.07
N GLU A 250 18.96 5.11 -3.88
CA GLU A 250 19.73 4.54 -5.00
C GLU A 250 20.67 3.42 -4.55
N SER A 251 21.34 3.61 -3.40
CA SER A 251 22.28 2.63 -2.84
C SER A 251 21.62 1.58 -1.96
N LEU A 252 20.31 1.63 -1.77
CA LEU A 252 19.58 0.64 -0.99
C LEU A 252 19.43 -0.65 -1.81
N ARG A 253 19.92 -1.75 -1.26
CA ARG A 253 19.88 -3.08 -1.87
C ARG A 253 18.44 -3.57 -2.03
N SER A 254 18.25 -4.60 -2.88
CA SER A 254 16.97 -5.31 -2.96
C SER A 254 16.63 -5.96 -1.62
N GLY A 255 15.37 -5.82 -1.19
CA GLY A 255 14.90 -6.37 0.08
C GLY A 255 13.55 -5.81 0.50
N ASN A 256 13.06 -6.31 1.62
CA ASN A 256 11.93 -5.76 2.33
C ASN A 256 12.46 -4.82 3.42
N TYR A 257 11.84 -3.66 3.54
CA TYR A 257 12.25 -2.61 4.46
C TYR A 257 11.05 -1.97 5.13
N GLU A 258 11.30 -1.28 6.22
CA GLU A 258 10.34 -0.46 6.95
C GLU A 258 10.85 0.98 7.02
N LEU A 259 10.04 1.93 6.60
CA LEU A 259 10.26 3.34 6.91
C LEU A 259 9.68 3.58 8.29
N ARG A 260 10.53 3.93 9.27
CA ARG A 260 10.14 4.20 10.65
C ARG A 260 10.31 5.68 10.96
N LEU A 261 9.27 6.26 11.55
CA LEU A 261 9.27 7.62 12.10
C LEU A 261 9.17 7.53 13.61
N GLU A 262 9.97 8.32 14.32
CA GLU A 262 9.94 8.37 15.78
C GLU A 262 9.95 9.81 16.29
N ALA A 263 9.26 10.04 17.40
CA ALA A 263 9.37 11.25 18.20
C ALA A 263 10.00 10.87 19.55
N ARG A 264 11.13 11.52 19.93
CA ARG A 264 11.85 11.27 21.19
C ARG A 264 12.03 12.55 21.96
N ASP A 265 11.99 12.46 23.30
CA ASP A 265 12.25 13.59 24.17
C ASP A 265 13.77 13.90 24.27
N LYS A 266 14.11 14.94 25.03
CA LYS A 266 15.51 15.36 25.27
C LYS A 266 16.36 14.30 26.00
N ASN A 267 15.76 13.32 26.64
CA ASN A 267 16.42 12.21 27.34
C ASN A 267 16.46 10.94 26.47
N ASN A 268 16.15 11.06 25.16
CA ASN A 268 16.06 9.96 24.21
C ASN A 268 14.94 8.94 24.49
N LYS A 269 13.96 9.30 25.35
CA LYS A 269 12.80 8.44 25.59
C LYS A 269 11.88 8.51 24.37
N LEU A 270 11.45 7.34 23.87
CA LEU A 270 10.46 7.24 22.80
C LEU A 270 9.10 7.78 23.30
N LEU A 271 8.53 8.71 22.55
CA LEU A 271 7.22 9.32 22.81
C LEU A 271 6.15 8.74 21.89
N ALA A 272 6.48 8.54 20.63
CA ALA A 272 5.62 7.90 19.63
C ALA A 272 6.47 7.33 18.50
N SER A 273 5.93 6.34 17.81
CA SER A 273 6.54 5.73 16.63
C SER A 273 5.46 5.31 15.65
N GLN A 274 5.75 5.43 14.35
CA GLN A 274 4.92 4.92 13.25
C GLN A 274 5.82 4.34 12.18
N SER A 275 5.35 3.28 11.52
CA SER A 275 6.13 2.63 10.48
C SER A 275 5.28 2.20 9.29
N ARG A 276 5.93 2.04 8.14
CA ARG A 276 5.33 1.53 6.91
C ARG A 276 6.31 0.69 6.13
N GLU A 277 5.91 -0.52 5.81
CA GLU A 277 6.68 -1.46 5.01
C GLU A 277 6.75 -1.04 3.54
N PHE A 278 7.90 -1.32 2.91
CA PHE A 278 8.09 -1.20 1.48
C PHE A 278 9.10 -2.25 0.96
N LYS A 279 8.99 -2.53 -0.34
CA LYS A 279 9.89 -3.44 -1.03
C LYS A 279 10.75 -2.67 -2.02
N ARG A 280 12.07 -2.83 -1.91
CA ARG A 280 13.05 -2.31 -2.86
C ARG A 280 13.50 -3.40 -3.82
N TYR A 281 13.56 -3.09 -5.10
CA TYR A 281 14.34 -3.83 -6.08
C TYR A 281 15.44 -2.93 -6.64
N SER A 282 16.68 -3.40 -6.66
CA SER A 282 17.86 -2.68 -7.11
C SER A 282 18.64 -3.53 -8.11
N ASP A 283 19.11 -2.91 -9.18
CA ASP A 283 19.97 -3.57 -10.18
C ASP A 283 21.43 -3.65 -9.74
N GLN A 284 21.77 -3.15 -8.54
CA GLN A 284 23.14 -3.26 -8.02
C GLN A 284 23.53 -4.73 -7.87
N GLN A 285 24.53 -5.14 -8.62
CA GLN A 285 25.10 -6.49 -8.53
C GLN A 285 25.72 -6.68 -7.14
N PHE A 286 25.47 -7.86 -6.56
CA PHE A 286 26.18 -8.30 -5.36
C PHE A 286 27.66 -8.40 -5.66
N ASN A 287 28.48 -7.52 -5.11
CA ASN A 287 29.89 -7.79 -4.96
C ASN A 287 30.04 -8.75 -3.79
N ILE A 288 30.43 -9.99 -4.05
CA ILE A 288 30.64 -11.02 -3.01
C ILE A 288 31.70 -10.56 -1.99
N GLU A 289 32.56 -9.62 -2.36
CA GLU A 289 33.57 -9.01 -1.49
C GLU A 289 32.99 -8.10 -0.38
N ASP A 290 31.74 -7.61 -0.54
CA ASP A 290 31.06 -6.77 0.46
C ASP A 290 30.26 -7.58 1.50
N ILE A 291 30.24 -8.90 1.39
CA ILE A 291 29.65 -9.77 2.39
C ILE A 291 30.65 -9.94 3.52
N GLU A 292 30.57 -9.13 4.58
CA GLU A 292 31.12 -9.54 5.87
C GLU A 292 30.43 -10.84 6.27
N ILE A 293 31.15 -11.95 6.10
CA ILE A 293 30.72 -13.25 6.60
C ILE A 293 30.74 -13.14 8.13
N LYS A 294 29.61 -12.75 8.73
CA LYS A 294 29.45 -12.87 10.18
C LYS A 294 29.67 -14.33 10.50
N LYS A 295 30.76 -14.63 11.25
CA LYS A 295 31.01 -16.00 11.69
C LYS A 295 29.81 -16.49 12.44
N THR A 296 29.19 -17.52 11.90
CA THR A 296 28.01 -18.15 12.49
C THR A 296 28.47 -18.94 13.74
N PHE A 297 27.50 -19.34 14.57
CA PHE A 297 27.78 -20.24 15.70
C PHE A 297 28.53 -21.48 15.25
N VAL A 298 28.24 -21.98 14.05
CA VAL A 298 28.87 -23.16 13.43
C VAL A 298 30.37 -22.93 13.13
N ASP A 299 30.75 -21.71 12.70
CA ASP A 299 32.17 -21.39 12.41
C ASP A 299 33.09 -21.35 13.66
N ASN A 300 32.48 -21.30 14.83
CA ASN A 300 33.17 -21.31 16.13
C ASN A 300 33.10 -22.68 16.83
N MET A 301 32.50 -23.70 16.20
CA MET A 301 32.42 -25.05 16.79
C MET A 301 33.71 -25.84 16.50
N GLU A 302 34.22 -26.56 17.51
CA GLU A 302 35.29 -27.53 17.31
C GLU A 302 34.81 -28.65 16.38
N GLU A 303 35.73 -29.19 15.59
CA GLU A 303 35.46 -30.20 14.54
C GLU A 303 34.70 -31.43 15.07
N ASP A 304 34.97 -31.84 16.28
CA ASP A 304 34.30 -32.95 16.95
C ASP A 304 32.81 -32.66 17.26
N SER A 305 32.50 -31.41 17.62
CA SER A 305 31.12 -30.96 17.87
C SER A 305 30.30 -30.86 16.58
N LEU A 306 30.92 -30.46 15.46
CA LEU A 306 30.34 -30.43 14.13
C LEU A 306 29.97 -31.85 13.65
N ARG A 307 30.85 -32.84 13.90
CA ARG A 307 30.57 -34.25 13.57
C ARG A 307 29.38 -34.79 14.34
N VAL A 308 29.27 -34.53 15.64
CA VAL A 308 28.13 -34.97 16.46
C VAL A 308 26.82 -34.37 15.97
N MET A 309 26.83 -33.07 15.61
CA MET A 309 25.63 -32.40 15.07
C MET A 309 25.20 -32.96 13.72
N THR A 310 26.14 -33.30 12.85
CA THR A 310 25.87 -33.91 11.56
C THR A 310 25.26 -35.31 11.71
N TYR A 311 25.73 -36.12 12.67
CA TYR A 311 25.15 -37.43 12.97
C TYR A 311 23.73 -37.33 13.54
N CYS A 312 23.44 -36.33 14.40
CA CYS A 312 22.09 -36.13 14.94
C CYS A 312 21.07 -35.67 13.87
N LEU A 313 21.50 -34.92 12.86
CA LEU A 313 20.63 -34.52 11.75
C LEU A 313 20.28 -35.68 10.79
N ILE A 314 21.23 -36.62 10.59
CA ILE A 314 21.00 -37.79 9.72
C ILE A 314 20.08 -38.80 10.41
N TRP A 315 20.12 -38.95 11.74
CA TRP A 315 19.29 -39.90 12.48
C TRP A 315 17.83 -39.46 12.69
N ASN A 316 17.52 -38.17 12.56
CA ASN A 316 16.15 -37.67 12.65
C ASN A 316 15.42 -37.56 11.28
N SER A 317 16.05 -38.01 10.20
CA SER A 317 15.50 -38.00 8.84
C SER A 317 15.22 -39.42 8.26
N THR A 318 15.26 -40.44 9.07
CA THR A 318 14.80 -41.80 8.83
C THR A 318 13.71 -42.15 9.81
#